data_e4e5338b7b652816c42639093da752ec
#
_entry.id   e4e5338b7b652816c42639093da752ec
#
_cell.length_a   1.000
_cell.length_b   1.000
_cell.length_c   1.000
_cell.angle_alpha   90.00
_cell.angle_beta   90.00
_cell.angle_gamma   90.00
#
_symmetry.space_group_name_H-M   'P 1'
#
loop_
_entity.id
_entity.type
_entity.pdbx_description
1 polymer ?
#
loop_
_entity_poly.entity_id
_entity_poly.type
_entity_poly.pdbx_seq_one_letter_code
_entity_poly.pdbx_strand_id
1 'polypeptide(L)'
;HLKRVCGDKDEALYRQLLSYSSEDIDVTDEQSGIIMNALYYCRVLDPACGSGAFPMGILQQMVHVLKRIDPTNEKWKDFMINRAIEQSKKAFMVDSETERKERLADIENAFNRSVNDPDYARKLYLIEHCIYGVDIQPIATQISKLRFFISLVVDQRPTADATHNFGIRPLPNLEAKFVSANTLIPVEYDSSLVDSAPEVIKYKEKLKELNHKIFLARRNIDKQKLKKQIKETRKALAEAIEDTGFVSHGAAQQLADWDMFDQNTSSPFFDPEWMFGVKGG
;
A
#
# COMPACT_ATOMS: atom_id res chain seq x y z
N HIS A 1 -16.48 -3.57 -6.31
CA HIS A 1 -16.15 -3.11 -4.97
C HIS A 1 -17.12 -2.04 -4.48
N LEU A 2 -17.30 -0.92 -5.20
CA LEU A 2 -18.23 0.16 -4.80
C LEU A 2 -19.63 -0.38 -4.49
N LYS A 3 -20.20 -1.17 -5.40
CA LYS A 3 -21.53 -1.79 -5.22
C LYS A 3 -21.61 -2.65 -3.94
N ARG A 4 -20.56 -3.45 -3.66
CA ARG A 4 -20.52 -4.32 -2.46
C ARG A 4 -20.41 -3.51 -1.17
N VAL A 5 -19.64 -2.42 -1.17
CA VAL A 5 -19.33 -1.63 0.04
C VAL A 5 -20.34 -0.51 0.27
N CYS A 6 -20.77 0.16 -0.80
CA CYS A 6 -21.67 1.33 -0.71
C CYS A 6 -23.14 0.98 -0.95
N GLY A 7 -23.45 -0.26 -1.38
CA GLY A 7 -24.78 -0.74 -1.69
C GLY A 7 -25.23 -0.55 -3.14
N ASP A 8 -26.35 -1.16 -3.50
CA ASP A 8 -26.86 -1.22 -4.88
C ASP A 8 -27.65 0.03 -5.32
N LYS A 9 -28.05 0.88 -4.38
CA LYS A 9 -28.96 2.00 -4.66
C LYS A 9 -28.44 3.01 -5.68
N ASP A 10 -27.12 3.15 -5.76
CA ASP A 10 -26.44 4.15 -6.57
C ASP A 10 -25.66 3.52 -7.74
N GLU A 11 -26.06 2.35 -8.27
CA GLU A 11 -25.34 1.69 -9.36
C GLU A 11 -25.17 2.58 -10.60
N ALA A 12 -26.17 3.38 -10.94
CA ALA A 12 -26.09 4.32 -12.05
C ALA A 12 -24.99 5.37 -11.83
N LEU A 13 -24.90 5.91 -10.60
CA LEU A 13 -23.84 6.84 -10.19
C LEU A 13 -22.47 6.18 -10.31
N TYR A 14 -22.31 4.93 -9.81
CA TYR A 14 -21.00 4.23 -9.90
C TYR A 14 -20.58 3.99 -11.35
N ARG A 15 -21.52 3.66 -12.25
CA ARG A 15 -21.23 3.51 -13.69
C ARG A 15 -20.81 4.84 -14.32
N GLN A 16 -21.46 5.95 -13.96
CA GLN A 16 -21.07 7.28 -14.41
C GLN A 16 -19.69 7.67 -13.89
N LEU A 17 -19.41 7.45 -12.60
CA LEU A 17 -18.10 7.75 -11.99
C LEU A 17 -16.95 6.95 -12.62
N LEU A 18 -17.20 5.71 -13.04
CA LEU A 18 -16.23 4.86 -13.72
C LEU A 18 -16.07 5.19 -15.21
N SER A 19 -17.03 5.90 -15.80
CA SER A 19 -16.96 6.34 -17.19
C SER A 19 -15.97 7.49 -17.36
N TYR A 20 -15.26 7.50 -18.48
CA TYR A 20 -14.41 8.63 -18.90
C TYR A 20 -15.20 9.70 -19.69
N SER A 21 -16.53 9.71 -19.57
CA SER A 21 -17.35 10.78 -20.16
C SER A 21 -17.03 12.12 -19.47
N SER A 22 -17.20 13.21 -20.24
CA SER A 22 -17.03 14.59 -19.76
C SER A 22 -18.29 15.14 -19.05
N GLU A 23 -19.33 14.31 -18.87
CA GLU A 23 -20.55 14.71 -18.22
C GLU A 23 -20.31 15.06 -16.73
N ASP A 24 -20.89 16.16 -16.30
CA ASP A 24 -20.89 16.52 -14.90
C ASP A 24 -21.71 15.51 -14.10
N ILE A 25 -21.20 15.16 -12.92
CA ILE A 25 -21.86 14.24 -12.01
C ILE A 25 -22.23 15.02 -10.76
N ASP A 26 -23.50 15.01 -10.43
CA ASP A 26 -23.96 15.52 -9.15
C ASP A 26 -23.76 14.45 -8.07
N VAL A 27 -22.83 14.70 -7.16
CA VAL A 27 -22.48 13.81 -6.05
C VAL A 27 -22.61 14.58 -4.75
N THR A 28 -23.47 14.13 -3.87
CA THR A 28 -23.61 14.74 -2.55
C THR A 28 -22.35 14.54 -1.69
N ASP A 29 -22.18 15.37 -0.66
CA ASP A 29 -21.05 15.24 0.27
C ASP A 29 -21.08 13.88 1.00
N GLU A 30 -22.26 13.38 1.33
CA GLU A 30 -22.45 12.07 1.94
C GLU A 30 -21.98 10.96 1.00
N GLN A 31 -22.44 10.95 -0.26
CA GLN A 31 -22.01 9.97 -1.28
C GLN A 31 -20.49 10.06 -1.52
N SER A 32 -19.93 11.26 -1.61
CA SER A 32 -18.50 11.47 -1.72
C SER A 32 -17.74 10.82 -0.55
N GLY A 33 -18.19 11.03 0.67
CA GLY A 33 -17.58 10.44 1.87
C GLY A 33 -17.63 8.91 1.87
N ILE A 34 -18.77 8.32 1.49
CA ILE A 34 -18.93 6.85 1.39
C ILE A 34 -17.99 6.28 0.32
N ILE A 35 -17.92 6.91 -0.86
CA ILE A 35 -17.05 6.46 -1.96
C ILE A 35 -15.58 6.60 -1.59
N MET A 36 -15.15 7.71 -0.98
CA MET A 36 -13.80 7.90 -0.48
C MET A 36 -13.42 6.82 0.53
N ASN A 37 -14.30 6.52 1.46
CA ASN A 37 -14.09 5.46 2.45
C ASN A 37 -13.95 4.09 1.78
N ALA A 38 -14.78 3.78 0.79
CA ALA A 38 -14.70 2.53 0.04
C ALA A 38 -13.36 2.39 -0.71
N LEU A 39 -12.87 3.47 -1.34
CA LEU A 39 -11.59 3.48 -2.04
C LEU A 39 -10.40 3.42 -1.07
N TYR A 40 -10.50 4.09 0.08
CA TYR A 40 -9.47 4.06 1.13
C TYR A 40 -9.19 2.64 1.64
N TYR A 41 -10.23 1.84 1.82
CA TYR A 41 -10.11 0.46 2.29
C TYR A 41 -10.03 -0.59 1.16
N CYS A 42 -10.08 -0.16 -0.09
CA CYS A 42 -9.93 -1.06 -1.22
C CYS A 42 -8.54 -1.69 -1.23
N ARG A 43 -8.47 -3.00 -1.41
CA ARG A 43 -7.22 -3.74 -1.63
C ARG A 43 -7.35 -4.54 -2.90
N VAL A 44 -6.43 -4.34 -3.80
CA VAL A 44 -6.39 -5.00 -5.12
C VAL A 44 -5.09 -5.75 -5.22
N LEU A 45 -5.17 -7.04 -5.40
CA LEU A 45 -4.04 -7.93 -5.64
C LEU A 45 -4.18 -8.53 -7.04
N ASP A 46 -3.17 -8.32 -7.87
CA ASP A 46 -3.03 -8.99 -9.15
C ASP A 46 -2.02 -10.15 -9.01
N PRO A 47 -2.47 -11.41 -9.05
CA PRO A 47 -1.60 -12.57 -8.82
C PRO A 47 -0.72 -12.94 -10.03
N ALA A 48 -0.87 -12.26 -11.16
CA ALA A 48 -0.09 -12.47 -12.38
C ALA A 48 0.10 -11.13 -13.11
N CYS A 49 0.67 -10.14 -12.42
CA CYS A 49 0.61 -8.73 -12.83
C CYS A 49 1.44 -8.40 -14.08
N GLY A 50 2.33 -9.29 -14.51
CA GLY A 50 3.22 -9.03 -15.64
C GLY A 50 4.00 -7.73 -15.44
N SER A 51 3.98 -6.88 -16.46
CA SER A 51 4.58 -5.53 -16.40
C SER A 51 3.70 -4.49 -15.69
N GLY A 52 2.68 -4.89 -14.93
CA GLY A 52 1.82 -4.00 -14.15
C GLY A 52 0.77 -3.22 -14.93
N ALA A 53 0.34 -3.70 -16.09
CA ALA A 53 -0.66 -3.00 -16.89
C ALA A 53 -2.02 -2.93 -16.20
N PHE A 54 -2.51 -4.05 -15.68
CA PHE A 54 -3.79 -4.12 -14.96
C PHE A 54 -3.74 -3.34 -13.64
N PRO A 55 -2.76 -3.53 -12.73
CA PRO A 55 -2.64 -2.72 -11.52
C PRO A 55 -2.56 -1.21 -11.80
N MET A 56 -1.86 -0.80 -12.87
CA MET A 56 -1.79 0.60 -13.28
C MET A 56 -3.16 1.10 -13.77
N GLY A 57 -3.90 0.31 -14.54
CA GLY A 57 -5.25 0.66 -14.96
C GLY A 57 -6.20 0.86 -13.77
N ILE A 58 -6.11 0.01 -12.75
CA ILE A 58 -6.86 0.16 -11.49
C ILE A 58 -6.46 1.43 -10.77
N LEU A 59 -5.15 1.73 -10.64
CA LEU A 59 -4.69 2.99 -10.03
C LEU A 59 -5.30 4.20 -10.74
N GLN A 60 -5.20 4.23 -12.06
CA GLN A 60 -5.75 5.34 -12.87
C GLN A 60 -7.25 5.47 -12.70
N GLN A 61 -7.97 4.35 -12.66
CA GLN A 61 -9.43 4.35 -12.46
C GLN A 61 -9.82 4.87 -11.07
N MET A 62 -9.09 4.46 -10.00
CA MET A 62 -9.34 4.96 -8.65
C MET A 62 -9.05 6.46 -8.53
N VAL A 63 -7.95 6.93 -9.14
CA VAL A 63 -7.61 8.38 -9.20
C VAL A 63 -8.68 9.14 -9.98
N HIS A 64 -9.16 8.59 -11.10
CA HIS A 64 -10.22 9.20 -11.90
C HIS A 64 -11.51 9.37 -11.09
N VAL A 65 -11.94 8.36 -10.36
CA VAL A 65 -13.12 8.46 -9.48
C VAL A 65 -12.92 9.53 -8.41
N LEU A 66 -11.77 9.52 -7.71
CA LEU A 66 -11.45 10.54 -6.70
C LEU A 66 -11.46 11.94 -7.28
N LYS A 67 -10.92 12.13 -8.49
CA LYS A 67 -10.90 13.43 -9.18
C LYS A 67 -12.32 13.92 -9.51
N ARG A 68 -13.22 13.01 -9.88
CA ARG A 68 -14.62 13.38 -10.20
C ARG A 68 -15.42 13.79 -8.97
N ILE A 69 -15.21 13.13 -7.82
CA ILE A 69 -15.93 13.47 -6.58
C ILE A 69 -15.28 14.58 -5.76
N ASP A 70 -14.01 14.88 -6.00
CA ASP A 70 -13.22 15.91 -5.33
C ASP A 70 -12.17 16.50 -6.27
N PRO A 71 -12.56 17.37 -7.22
CA PRO A 71 -11.63 17.97 -8.19
C PRO A 71 -10.50 18.74 -7.53
N THR A 72 -10.77 19.41 -6.41
CA THR A 72 -9.81 20.26 -5.68
C THR A 72 -8.85 19.46 -4.80
N ASN A 73 -9.14 18.19 -4.54
CA ASN A 73 -8.37 17.33 -3.63
C ASN A 73 -8.38 17.78 -2.14
N GLU A 74 -9.32 18.61 -1.77
CA GLU A 74 -9.42 19.12 -0.39
C GLU A 74 -10.17 18.13 0.51
N LYS A 75 -11.30 17.59 0.02
CA LYS A 75 -12.07 16.59 0.77
C LYS A 75 -11.24 15.33 1.05
N TRP A 76 -10.45 14.87 0.05
CA TRP A 76 -9.55 13.72 0.21
C TRP A 76 -8.45 14.00 1.23
N LYS A 77 -7.87 15.21 1.21
CA LYS A 77 -6.88 15.64 2.20
C LYS A 77 -7.45 15.61 3.61
N ASP A 78 -8.60 16.24 3.83
CA ASP A 78 -9.27 16.29 5.14
C ASP A 78 -9.66 14.90 5.62
N PHE A 79 -10.14 14.05 4.71
CA PHE A 79 -10.45 12.66 5.00
C PHE A 79 -9.19 11.90 5.50
N MET A 80 -8.05 12.05 4.83
CA MET A 80 -6.80 11.40 5.22
C MET A 80 -6.26 11.91 6.55
N ILE A 81 -6.32 13.22 6.81
CA ILE A 81 -5.92 13.81 8.09
C ILE A 81 -6.78 13.27 9.23
N ASN A 82 -8.09 13.26 9.06
CA ASN A 82 -9.02 12.75 10.07
C ASN A 82 -8.76 11.27 10.37
N ARG A 83 -8.52 10.45 9.34
CA ARG A 83 -8.15 9.03 9.52
C ARG A 83 -6.83 8.84 10.24
N ALA A 84 -5.81 9.64 9.95
CA ALA A 84 -4.54 9.59 10.66
C ALA A 84 -4.70 9.94 12.15
N ILE A 85 -5.53 10.94 12.46
CA ILE A 85 -5.86 11.31 13.84
C ILE A 85 -6.64 10.19 14.55
N GLU A 86 -7.66 9.60 13.92
CA GLU A 86 -8.43 8.50 14.50
C GLU A 86 -7.58 7.26 14.78
N GLN A 87 -6.70 6.90 13.86
CA GLN A 87 -5.79 5.75 14.02
C GLN A 87 -4.81 5.97 15.17
N SER A 88 -4.28 7.18 15.33
CA SER A 88 -3.39 7.50 16.44
C SER A 88 -4.09 7.58 17.80
N LYS A 89 -5.39 7.89 17.85
CA LYS A 89 -6.20 7.82 19.08
C LYS A 89 -6.46 6.39 19.54
N LYS A 90 -6.55 5.43 18.60
CA LYS A 90 -6.75 4.00 18.92
C LYS A 90 -5.47 3.32 19.40
N ALA A 91 -4.31 3.81 18.97
CA ALA A 91 -3.01 3.33 19.42
C ALA A 91 -2.64 4.03 20.75
N PHE A 92 -3.16 3.54 21.87
CA PHE A 92 -2.94 4.06 23.23
C PHE A 92 -1.52 3.74 23.74
N MET A 93 -0.45 4.06 23.00
CA MET A 93 0.93 3.83 23.45
C MET A 93 1.87 5.03 23.20
N VAL A 94 2.87 5.14 24.05
CA VAL A 94 3.76 6.27 24.33
C VAL A 94 4.50 6.87 23.12
N ASP A 95 4.64 6.15 22.01
CA ASP A 95 5.28 6.64 20.78
C ASP A 95 4.34 7.37 19.80
N SER A 96 3.05 7.47 20.14
CA SER A 96 1.99 7.91 19.22
C SER A 96 2.05 9.39 18.81
N GLU A 97 2.67 10.28 19.60
CA GLU A 97 2.67 11.71 19.29
C GLU A 97 3.70 12.09 18.23
N THR A 98 4.89 11.51 18.29
CA THR A 98 5.94 11.74 17.30
C THR A 98 5.55 11.12 15.97
N GLU A 99 5.07 9.88 15.97
CA GLU A 99 4.58 9.19 14.78
C GLU A 99 3.39 9.91 14.13
N ARG A 100 2.47 10.43 14.95
CA ARG A 100 1.36 11.24 14.45
C ARG A 100 1.84 12.52 13.78
N LYS A 101 2.81 13.24 14.36
CA LYS A 101 3.39 14.44 13.78
C LYS A 101 4.08 14.15 12.46
N GLU A 102 4.87 13.08 12.38
CA GLU A 102 5.54 12.65 11.16
C GLU A 102 4.52 12.31 10.07
N ARG A 103 3.49 11.54 10.40
CA ARG A 103 2.45 11.13 9.44
C ARG A 103 1.62 12.30 8.93
N LEU A 104 1.26 13.25 9.80
CA LEU A 104 0.57 14.47 9.38
C LEU A 104 1.46 15.33 8.47
N ALA A 105 2.75 15.47 8.80
CA ALA A 105 3.70 16.18 7.97
C ALA A 105 3.88 15.52 6.59
N ASP A 106 3.89 14.19 6.52
CA ASP A 106 3.95 13.47 5.24
C ASP A 106 2.69 13.68 4.39
N ILE A 107 1.50 13.68 5.01
CA ILE A 107 0.25 14.01 4.33
C ILE A 107 0.30 15.45 3.81
N GLU A 108 0.56 16.43 4.66
CA GLU A 108 0.64 17.83 4.25
C GLU A 108 1.64 18.06 3.12
N ASN A 109 2.78 17.43 3.23
CA ASN A 109 3.80 17.45 2.21
C ASN A 109 3.34 16.82 0.87
N ALA A 110 2.60 15.72 0.88
CA ALA A 110 2.10 15.09 -0.34
C ALA A 110 1.07 15.99 -1.05
N PHE A 111 0.27 16.74 -0.28
CA PHE A 111 -0.73 17.69 -0.80
C PHE A 111 -0.18 19.08 -1.11
N ASN A 112 1.12 19.33 -0.96
CA ASN A 112 1.69 20.63 -1.25
C ASN A 112 1.65 20.94 -2.76
N ARG A 113 0.71 21.79 -3.17
CA ARG A 113 0.46 22.16 -4.58
C ARG A 113 1.60 22.95 -5.23
N SER A 114 2.53 23.49 -4.46
CA SER A 114 3.70 24.19 -5.04
C SER A 114 4.69 23.23 -5.67
N VAL A 115 4.71 21.98 -5.25
CA VAL A 115 5.67 20.95 -5.70
C VAL A 115 5.01 19.70 -6.28
N ASN A 116 3.69 19.53 -6.10
CA ASN A 116 2.97 18.35 -6.57
C ASN A 116 1.67 18.73 -7.28
N ASP A 117 1.32 17.95 -8.31
CA ASP A 117 -0.04 17.93 -8.85
C ASP A 117 -1.00 17.31 -7.83
N PRO A 118 -2.31 17.68 -7.82
CA PRO A 118 -3.29 17.06 -6.93
C PRO A 118 -3.34 15.52 -7.01
N ASP A 119 -3.09 14.95 -8.18
CA ASP A 119 -3.11 13.50 -8.38
C ASP A 119 -1.92 12.77 -7.73
N TYR A 120 -0.81 13.46 -7.44
CA TYR A 120 0.34 12.88 -6.74
C TYR A 120 -0.05 12.28 -5.38
N ALA A 121 -0.76 13.05 -4.56
CA ALA A 121 -1.16 12.61 -3.23
C ALA A 121 -2.15 11.43 -3.28
N ARG A 122 -3.09 11.45 -4.24
CA ARG A 122 -4.01 10.34 -4.50
C ARG A 122 -3.25 9.08 -4.88
N LYS A 123 -2.36 9.17 -5.88
CA LYS A 123 -1.55 8.05 -6.34
C LYS A 123 -0.66 7.49 -5.24
N LEU A 124 0.03 8.36 -4.50
CA LEU A 124 0.94 7.94 -3.42
C LEU A 124 0.22 7.06 -2.40
N TYR A 125 -0.94 7.51 -1.90
CA TYR A 125 -1.74 6.74 -0.96
C TYR A 125 -2.24 5.41 -1.55
N LEU A 126 -2.80 5.45 -2.77
CA LEU A 126 -3.38 4.26 -3.40
C LEU A 126 -2.32 3.20 -3.72
N ILE A 127 -1.13 3.62 -4.12
CA ILE A 127 0.01 2.71 -4.34
C ILE A 127 0.45 2.09 -3.01
N GLU A 128 0.54 2.90 -1.96
CA GLU A 128 0.99 2.40 -0.66
C GLU A 128 0.02 1.40 -0.04
N HIS A 129 -1.29 1.67 -0.14
CA HIS A 129 -2.26 0.94 0.67
C HIS A 129 -3.20 0.03 -0.12
N CYS A 130 -3.38 0.29 -1.42
CA CYS A 130 -4.45 -0.36 -2.18
C CYS A 130 -3.96 -1.34 -3.25
N ILE A 131 -2.77 -1.15 -3.81
CA ILE A 131 -2.32 -1.86 -5.02
C ILE A 131 -1.18 -2.82 -4.67
N TYR A 132 -1.36 -4.07 -5.07
CA TYR A 132 -0.37 -5.14 -4.91
C TYR A 132 -0.29 -5.97 -6.19
N GLY A 133 0.90 -6.44 -6.54
CA GLY A 133 1.10 -7.28 -7.70
C GLY A 133 2.11 -8.39 -7.45
N VAL A 134 1.87 -9.53 -8.03
CA VAL A 134 2.77 -10.67 -8.01
C VAL A 134 3.01 -11.15 -9.42
N ASP A 135 4.21 -11.57 -9.72
CA ASP A 135 4.53 -12.28 -10.95
C ASP A 135 5.64 -13.29 -10.69
N ILE A 136 5.63 -14.40 -11.40
CA ILE A 136 6.67 -15.40 -11.25
C ILE A 136 8.03 -14.92 -11.80
N GLN A 137 8.01 -13.95 -12.72
CA GLN A 137 9.22 -13.42 -13.36
C GLN A 137 9.72 -12.16 -12.63
N PRO A 138 10.94 -12.16 -12.07
CA PRO A 138 11.51 -10.99 -11.40
C PRO A 138 11.55 -9.75 -12.29
N ILE A 139 11.89 -9.90 -13.59
CA ILE A 139 11.94 -8.77 -14.52
C ILE A 139 10.57 -8.10 -14.70
N ALA A 140 9.47 -8.86 -14.70
CA ALA A 140 8.12 -8.33 -14.83
C ALA A 140 7.77 -7.42 -13.63
N THR A 141 8.08 -7.85 -12.41
CA THR A 141 7.88 -7.02 -11.20
C THR A 141 8.74 -5.77 -11.19
N GLN A 142 9.97 -5.82 -11.71
CA GLN A 142 10.85 -4.65 -11.88
C GLN A 142 10.23 -3.62 -12.82
N ILE A 143 9.71 -4.07 -13.98
CA ILE A 143 9.03 -3.20 -14.94
C ILE A 143 7.77 -2.60 -14.31
N SER A 144 7.01 -3.39 -13.53
CA SER A 144 5.84 -2.89 -12.80
C SER A 144 6.24 -1.77 -11.85
N LYS A 145 7.26 -1.96 -11.01
CA LYS A 145 7.77 -0.93 -10.09
C LYS A 145 8.18 0.34 -10.84
N LEU A 146 8.92 0.21 -11.95
CA LEU A 146 9.33 1.35 -12.76
C LEU A 146 8.12 2.13 -13.30
N ARG A 147 7.08 1.43 -13.78
CA ARG A 147 5.85 2.05 -14.27
C ARG A 147 5.15 2.88 -13.19
N PHE A 148 5.06 2.35 -11.96
CA PHE A 148 4.48 3.06 -10.84
C PHE A 148 5.35 4.25 -10.40
N PHE A 149 6.67 4.13 -10.43
CA PHE A 149 7.58 5.25 -10.19
C PHE A 149 7.37 6.38 -11.19
N ILE A 150 7.32 6.06 -12.49
CA ILE A 150 7.08 7.06 -13.54
C ILE A 150 5.74 7.77 -13.30
N SER A 151 4.69 7.04 -12.93
CA SER A 151 3.37 7.63 -12.67
C SER A 151 3.35 8.64 -11.51
N LEU A 152 4.27 8.50 -10.55
CA LEU A 152 4.44 9.47 -9.46
C LEU A 152 5.35 10.65 -9.86
N VAL A 153 6.39 10.38 -10.64
CA VAL A 153 7.35 11.44 -11.06
C VAL A 153 6.66 12.49 -11.93
N VAL A 154 5.81 12.06 -12.86
CA VAL A 154 5.12 12.99 -13.80
C VAL A 154 4.16 13.95 -13.11
N ASP A 155 3.72 13.63 -11.90
CA ASP A 155 2.85 14.49 -11.09
C ASP A 155 3.64 15.43 -10.16
N GLN A 156 4.97 15.38 -10.16
CA GLN A 156 5.79 16.31 -9.39
C GLN A 156 6.17 17.53 -10.24
N ARG A 157 6.20 18.69 -9.62
CA ARG A 157 6.56 19.95 -10.26
C ARG A 157 7.99 20.33 -9.85
N PRO A 158 8.96 20.31 -10.78
CA PRO A 158 10.33 20.69 -10.45
C PRO A 158 10.39 22.19 -10.13
N THR A 159 11.20 22.55 -9.15
CA THR A 159 11.58 23.91 -8.81
C THR A 159 12.89 24.29 -9.49
N ALA A 160 13.29 25.56 -9.45
CA ALA A 160 14.58 25.98 -9.97
C ALA A 160 15.77 25.64 -9.05
N ASP A 161 15.52 25.11 -7.85
CA ASP A 161 16.55 24.84 -6.85
C ASP A 161 17.24 23.48 -7.06
N ALA A 162 18.37 23.52 -7.75
CA ALA A 162 19.19 22.32 -7.99
C ALA A 162 19.82 21.75 -6.69
N THR A 163 20.01 22.59 -5.64
CA THR A 163 20.67 22.14 -4.40
C THR A 163 19.79 21.19 -3.60
N HIS A 164 18.47 21.27 -3.79
CA HIS A 164 17.48 20.39 -3.18
C HIS A 164 16.82 19.46 -4.21
N ASN A 165 17.59 18.97 -5.17
CA ASN A 165 17.13 18.04 -6.21
C ASN A 165 15.92 18.58 -6.98
N PHE A 166 15.90 19.88 -7.30
CA PHE A 166 14.80 20.55 -7.98
C PHE A 166 13.43 20.39 -7.26
N GLY A 167 13.42 20.16 -5.96
CA GLY A 167 12.20 19.89 -5.18
C GLY A 167 11.57 18.52 -5.42
N ILE A 168 12.17 17.69 -6.28
CA ILE A 168 11.66 16.34 -6.59
C ILE A 168 11.88 15.43 -5.39
N ARG A 169 10.81 14.79 -4.96
CA ARG A 169 10.85 13.84 -3.85
C ARG A 169 11.44 12.50 -4.27
N PRO A 170 12.20 11.87 -3.37
CA PRO A 170 12.59 10.48 -3.56
C PRO A 170 11.37 9.59 -3.78
N LEU A 171 11.51 8.63 -4.67
CA LEU A 171 10.47 7.66 -4.96
C LEU A 171 10.28 6.71 -3.77
N PRO A 172 9.04 6.28 -3.50
CA PRO A 172 8.77 5.32 -2.45
C PRO A 172 9.37 3.94 -2.77
N ASN A 173 9.58 3.12 -1.75
CA ASN A 173 10.07 1.76 -1.94
C ASN A 173 8.91 0.83 -2.29
N LEU A 174 8.93 0.30 -3.50
CA LEU A 174 7.86 -0.57 -4.02
C LEU A 174 8.16 -2.07 -3.88
N GLU A 175 9.26 -2.45 -3.21
CA GLU A 175 9.63 -3.85 -2.98
C GLU A 175 8.53 -4.62 -2.22
N ALA A 176 7.85 -3.95 -1.30
CA ALA A 176 6.74 -4.51 -0.55
C ALA A 176 5.38 -4.47 -1.30
N LYS A 177 5.35 -4.00 -2.54
CA LYS A 177 4.11 -3.86 -3.34
C LYS A 177 4.08 -4.78 -4.54
N PHE A 178 5.25 -5.03 -5.13
CA PHE A 178 5.41 -5.92 -6.27
C PHE A 178 6.49 -6.93 -5.94
N VAL A 179 6.09 -8.19 -5.77
CA VAL A 179 7.00 -9.29 -5.39
C VAL A 179 7.03 -10.37 -6.46
N SER A 180 8.16 -11.07 -6.53
CA SER A 180 8.29 -12.22 -7.41
C SER A 180 7.99 -13.49 -6.63
N ALA A 181 6.93 -14.22 -7.07
CA ALA A 181 6.50 -15.43 -6.37
C ALA A 181 5.64 -16.35 -7.28
N ASN A 182 5.61 -17.63 -6.94
CA ASN A 182 4.71 -18.59 -7.57
C ASN A 182 3.35 -18.58 -6.84
N THR A 183 2.38 -17.89 -7.41
CA THR A 183 1.04 -17.72 -6.83
C THR A 183 0.18 -18.98 -6.81
N LEU A 184 0.61 -20.04 -7.48
CA LEU A 184 -0.09 -21.33 -7.50
C LEU A 184 0.29 -22.25 -6.33
N ILE A 185 1.34 -21.91 -5.58
CA ILE A 185 1.83 -22.72 -4.46
C ILE A 185 1.64 -21.92 -3.17
N PRO A 186 0.61 -22.24 -2.36
CA PRO A 186 0.44 -21.64 -1.05
C PRO A 186 1.44 -22.23 -0.04
N VAL A 187 1.63 -21.54 1.08
CA VAL A 187 2.21 -22.16 2.26
C VAL A 187 1.11 -22.89 3.03
N GLU A 188 1.34 -24.15 3.33
CA GLU A 188 0.35 -24.99 4.03
C GLU A 188 0.39 -24.73 5.54
N TYR A 189 -0.50 -23.89 6.04
CA TYR A 189 -0.80 -23.74 7.46
C TYR A 189 -2.21 -23.20 7.69
N ASP A 190 -2.79 -23.52 8.84
CA ASP A 190 -4.10 -22.96 9.24
C ASP A 190 -3.90 -21.57 9.86
N SER A 191 -4.08 -20.54 9.04
CA SER A 191 -3.90 -19.16 9.47
C SER A 191 -4.86 -18.75 10.60
N SER A 192 -6.04 -19.35 10.70
CA SER A 192 -7.05 -18.97 11.68
C SER A 192 -6.61 -19.29 13.12
N LEU A 193 -5.91 -20.41 13.32
CA LEU A 193 -5.38 -20.82 14.61
C LEU A 193 -4.10 -20.06 14.96
N VAL A 194 -3.22 -19.90 14.00
CA VAL A 194 -1.94 -19.19 14.16
C VAL A 194 -2.16 -17.69 14.45
N ASP A 195 -3.10 -17.07 13.78
CA ASP A 195 -3.39 -15.63 13.89
C ASP A 195 -3.91 -15.19 15.26
N SER A 196 -4.37 -16.13 16.08
CA SER A 196 -4.83 -15.84 17.45
C SER A 196 -3.69 -15.76 18.48
N ALA A 197 -2.48 -16.22 18.13
CA ALA A 197 -1.34 -16.22 19.06
C ALA A 197 -0.81 -14.78 19.29
N PRO A 198 -0.65 -14.36 20.57
CA PRO A 198 -0.27 -12.99 20.90
C PRO A 198 1.05 -12.52 20.27
N GLU A 199 2.08 -13.39 20.24
CA GLU A 199 3.38 -13.09 19.64
C GLU A 199 3.28 -12.94 18.12
N VAL A 200 2.44 -13.74 17.46
CA VAL A 200 2.18 -13.65 16.01
C VAL A 200 1.52 -12.31 15.69
N ILE A 201 0.49 -11.92 16.45
CA ILE A 201 -0.19 -10.62 16.29
C ILE A 201 0.82 -9.48 16.43
N LYS A 202 1.62 -9.49 17.50
CA LYS A 202 2.64 -8.47 17.78
C LYS A 202 3.64 -8.31 16.63
N TYR A 203 4.18 -9.41 16.09
CA TYR A 203 5.14 -9.33 14.98
C TYR A 203 4.48 -8.92 13.65
N LYS A 204 3.24 -9.33 13.39
CA LYS A 204 2.47 -8.87 12.21
C LYS A 204 2.23 -7.35 12.26
N GLU A 205 1.85 -6.82 13.40
CA GLU A 205 1.68 -5.37 13.58
C GLU A 205 2.99 -4.61 13.39
N LYS A 206 4.09 -5.12 13.98
CA LYS A 206 5.42 -4.54 13.81
C LYS A 206 5.88 -4.56 12.35
N LEU A 207 5.63 -5.63 11.61
CA LEU A 207 5.94 -5.69 10.16
C LEU A 207 5.13 -4.67 9.37
N LYS A 208 3.86 -4.49 9.68
CA LYS A 208 3.01 -3.49 9.03
C LYS A 208 3.56 -2.08 9.22
N GLU A 209 3.98 -1.75 10.45
CA GLU A 209 4.63 -0.47 10.76
C GLU A 209 5.96 -0.29 10.01
N LEU A 210 6.83 -1.30 10.02
CA LEU A 210 8.11 -1.25 9.32
C LEU A 210 7.95 -1.14 7.80
N ASN A 211 6.94 -1.80 7.21
CA ASN A 211 6.62 -1.70 5.79
C ASN A 211 6.12 -0.29 5.41
N HIS A 212 5.37 0.37 6.30
CA HIS A 212 5.02 1.78 6.11
C HIS A 212 6.25 2.68 6.19
N LYS A 213 7.09 2.52 7.22
CA LYS A 213 8.31 3.32 7.38
C LYS A 213 9.27 3.17 6.20
N ILE A 214 9.46 1.95 5.70
CA ILE A 214 10.38 1.74 4.56
C ILE A 214 9.80 2.28 3.26
N PHE A 215 8.48 2.26 3.07
CA PHE A 215 7.85 2.82 1.88
C PHE A 215 8.21 4.29 1.70
N LEU A 216 8.20 5.07 2.79
CA LEU A 216 8.49 6.51 2.79
C LEU A 216 9.96 6.86 3.06
N ALA A 217 10.81 5.89 3.40
CA ALA A 217 12.21 6.14 3.75
C ALA A 217 13.00 6.76 2.59
N ARG A 218 13.67 7.88 2.86
CA ARG A 218 14.40 8.68 1.86
C ARG A 218 15.89 8.43 1.87
N ARG A 219 16.51 8.30 3.06
CA ARG A 219 17.95 8.14 3.20
C ARG A 219 18.36 6.67 3.12
N ASN A 220 19.46 6.41 2.43
CA ASN A 220 19.99 5.04 2.29
C ASN A 220 20.27 4.37 3.64
N ILE A 221 20.79 5.13 4.62
CA ILE A 221 21.08 4.61 5.96
C ILE A 221 19.81 4.12 6.63
N ASP A 222 18.71 4.90 6.55
CA ASP A 222 17.42 4.52 7.13
C ASP A 222 16.85 3.29 6.41
N LYS A 223 16.95 3.24 5.09
CA LYS A 223 16.53 2.07 4.30
C LYS A 223 17.26 0.80 4.71
N GLN A 224 18.59 0.85 4.86
CA GLN A 224 19.38 -0.30 5.29
C GLN A 224 19.01 -0.78 6.69
N LYS A 225 18.82 0.14 7.64
CA LYS A 225 18.38 -0.17 9.00
C LYS A 225 16.99 -0.82 8.99
N LEU A 226 16.04 -0.25 8.25
CA LEU A 226 14.69 -0.78 8.14
C LEU A 226 14.66 -2.16 7.46
N LYS A 227 15.43 -2.37 6.39
CA LYS A 227 15.56 -3.68 5.75
C LYS A 227 16.04 -4.75 6.73
N LYS A 228 17.06 -4.42 7.54
CA LYS A 228 17.55 -5.32 8.58
C LYS A 228 16.46 -5.64 9.62
N GLN A 229 15.76 -4.63 10.12
CA GLN A 229 14.67 -4.80 11.08
C GLN A 229 13.52 -5.63 10.51
N ILE A 230 13.13 -5.42 9.24
CA ILE A 230 12.10 -6.22 8.58
C ILE A 230 12.53 -7.70 8.50
N LYS A 231 13.78 -7.97 8.11
CA LYS A 231 14.31 -9.32 8.02
C LYS A 231 14.33 -10.03 9.39
N GLU A 232 14.81 -9.34 10.43
CA GLU A 232 14.83 -9.85 11.80
C GLU A 232 13.40 -10.10 12.33
N THR A 233 12.48 -9.18 12.07
CA THR A 233 11.09 -9.32 12.52
C THR A 233 10.36 -10.45 11.77
N ARG A 234 10.65 -10.67 10.49
CA ARG A 234 10.10 -11.81 9.73
C ARG A 234 10.60 -13.15 10.27
N LYS A 235 11.88 -13.22 10.61
CA LYS A 235 12.45 -14.42 11.23
C LYS A 235 11.79 -14.72 12.57
N ALA A 236 11.66 -13.72 13.44
CA ALA A 236 10.98 -13.85 14.72
C ALA A 236 9.48 -14.22 14.57
N LEU A 237 8.82 -13.70 13.52
CA LEU A 237 7.44 -14.09 13.22
C LEU A 237 7.35 -15.54 12.75
N ALA A 238 8.28 -16.02 11.92
CA ALA A 238 8.30 -17.43 11.48
C ALA A 238 8.53 -18.39 12.68
N GLU A 239 9.46 -18.04 13.58
CA GLU A 239 9.69 -18.77 14.84
C GLU A 239 8.42 -18.78 15.70
N ALA A 240 7.77 -17.62 15.89
CA ALA A 240 6.51 -17.53 16.64
C ALA A 240 5.36 -18.34 16.00
N ILE A 241 5.31 -18.43 14.69
CA ILE A 241 4.35 -19.27 13.97
C ILE A 241 4.64 -20.75 14.20
N GLU A 242 5.90 -21.17 14.14
CA GLU A 242 6.33 -22.55 14.43
C GLU A 242 5.99 -22.97 15.87
N ASP A 243 6.23 -22.08 16.83
CA ASP A 243 5.96 -22.31 18.26
C ASP A 243 4.47 -22.52 18.56
N THR A 244 3.56 -22.11 17.67
CA THR A 244 2.13 -22.45 17.81
C THR A 244 1.84 -23.93 17.68
N GLY A 245 2.73 -24.70 17.06
CA GLY A 245 2.56 -26.14 16.79
C GLY A 245 1.60 -26.47 15.64
N PHE A 246 1.02 -25.47 14.98
CA PHE A 246 0.09 -25.65 13.85
C PHE A 246 0.75 -25.56 12.47
N VAL A 247 2.06 -25.34 12.44
CA VAL A 247 2.86 -25.19 11.21
C VAL A 247 4.06 -26.13 11.26
N SER A 248 4.35 -26.79 10.15
CA SER A 248 5.55 -27.63 10.07
C SER A 248 6.82 -26.79 10.10
N HIS A 249 7.90 -27.33 10.68
CA HIS A 249 9.22 -26.69 10.68
C HIS A 249 9.65 -26.26 9.25
N GLY A 250 9.42 -27.10 8.25
CA GLY A 250 9.75 -26.80 6.86
C GLY A 250 8.98 -25.59 6.29
N ALA A 251 7.71 -25.47 6.63
CA ALA A 251 6.90 -24.31 6.21
C ALA A 251 7.34 -23.03 6.93
N ALA A 252 7.61 -23.08 8.22
CA ALA A 252 8.12 -21.93 8.98
C ALA A 252 9.49 -21.48 8.47
N GLN A 253 10.40 -22.42 8.18
CA GLN A 253 11.70 -22.10 7.59
C GLN A 253 11.57 -21.47 6.21
N GLN A 254 10.66 -21.96 5.37
CA GLN A 254 10.39 -21.39 4.05
C GLN A 254 9.90 -19.93 4.15
N LEU A 255 9.05 -19.63 5.13
CA LEU A 255 8.60 -18.27 5.43
C LEU A 255 9.77 -17.38 5.90
N ALA A 256 10.62 -17.89 6.79
CA ALA A 256 11.76 -17.15 7.35
C ALA A 256 12.82 -16.81 6.29
N ASP A 257 13.06 -17.71 5.36
CA ASP A 257 14.11 -17.56 4.33
C ASP A 257 13.70 -16.61 3.20
N TRP A 258 12.41 -16.33 3.04
CA TRP A 258 11.98 -15.40 2.01
C TRP A 258 12.44 -13.95 2.28
N ASP A 259 13.15 -13.36 1.32
CA ASP A 259 13.63 -11.97 1.38
C ASP A 259 12.94 -11.13 0.29
N MET A 260 12.03 -10.24 0.70
CA MET A 260 11.32 -9.32 -0.21
C MET A 260 12.25 -8.35 -0.95
N PHE A 261 13.48 -8.17 -0.47
CA PHE A 261 14.47 -7.27 -1.07
C PHE A 261 15.39 -7.96 -2.06
N ASP A 262 15.36 -9.30 -2.13
CA ASP A 262 15.98 -10.04 -3.22
C ASP A 262 15.09 -9.95 -4.46
N GLN A 263 15.51 -9.11 -5.38
CA GLN A 263 14.74 -8.80 -6.59
C GLN A 263 15.16 -9.66 -7.80
N ASN A 264 16.08 -10.59 -7.61
CA ASN A 264 16.60 -11.44 -8.67
C ASN A 264 16.02 -12.85 -8.64
N THR A 265 15.43 -13.22 -7.51
CA THR A 265 14.83 -14.55 -7.31
C THR A 265 13.33 -14.47 -7.18
N SER A 266 12.65 -15.54 -7.59
CA SER A 266 11.21 -15.71 -7.37
C SER A 266 10.99 -16.64 -6.18
N SER A 267 10.11 -16.23 -5.27
CA SER A 267 9.68 -17.12 -4.19
C SER A 267 9.01 -18.38 -4.74
N PRO A 268 9.33 -19.55 -4.24
CA PRO A 268 8.66 -20.79 -4.66
C PRO A 268 7.22 -20.90 -4.17
N PHE A 269 6.78 -20.02 -3.28
CA PHE A 269 5.43 -19.99 -2.70
C PHE A 269 4.87 -18.57 -2.74
N PHE A 270 3.57 -18.46 -2.48
CA PHE A 270 2.89 -17.21 -2.28
C PHE A 270 1.93 -17.26 -1.09
N ASP A 271 2.03 -16.27 -0.22
CA ASP A 271 1.09 -16.02 0.85
C ASP A 271 0.81 -14.50 0.94
N PRO A 272 -0.43 -14.04 0.68
CA PRO A 272 -0.75 -12.61 0.62
C PRO A 272 -0.64 -11.93 1.98
N GLU A 273 -0.91 -12.63 3.07
CA GLU A 273 -0.79 -12.07 4.40
C GLU A 273 0.67 -11.93 4.82
N TRP A 274 1.48 -12.97 4.58
CA TRP A 274 2.91 -12.94 4.85
C TRP A 274 3.65 -11.88 4.02
N MET A 275 3.35 -11.82 2.72
CA MET A 275 4.09 -10.96 1.80
C MET A 275 3.64 -9.50 1.85
N PHE A 276 2.34 -9.25 2.02
CA PHE A 276 1.75 -7.91 1.93
C PHE A 276 1.04 -7.44 3.19
N GLY A 277 0.80 -8.30 4.17
CA GLY A 277 -0.06 -8.01 5.32
C GLY A 277 -1.55 -7.87 4.95
N VAL A 278 -1.97 -8.50 3.84
CA VAL A 278 -3.35 -8.42 3.33
C VAL A 278 -4.02 -9.77 3.55
N LYS A 279 -5.08 -9.79 4.39
CA LYS A 279 -5.88 -11.00 4.56
C LYS A 279 -6.60 -11.34 3.26
N GLY A 280 -6.55 -12.61 2.88
CA GLY A 280 -7.32 -13.15 1.77
C GLY A 280 -8.82 -12.93 2.02
N GLY A 281 -9.53 -12.46 1.00
CA GLY A 281 -10.98 -12.26 1.04
C GLY A 281 -11.75 -13.48 0.59
#